data_fa4baf9f2a0f65dbafaa161fda3e3064
#
_entry.id   fa4baf9f2a0f65dbafaa161fda3e3064
#
_cell.length_a   1.000
_cell.length_b   1.000
_cell.length_c   1.000
_cell.angle_alpha   90.00
_cell.angle_beta   90.00
_cell.angle_gamma   90.00
#
_symmetry.space_group_name_H-M   'P 1'
#
loop_
_entity.id
_entity.type
_entity.pdbx_description
1 polymer ?
#
loop_
_entity_poly.entity_id
_entity_poly.type
_entity_poly.pdbx_seq_one_letter_code
_entity_poly.pdbx_strand_id
1 'polypeptide(L)'
;MTRLSVRVLGVAASLGIAVGTANLARAQTPDSELAALNAKASALDAEDYPFVQPVCTRCHSPEMFLHSRTWSGWQGIFNQMSGYGAAASQDQWDHIHKYFQHSLTFIDVNHAGEDELSAILGVDEKTAIAIVQRRTDHRFTTATDLESVPGVDKGRVEAIAPRLLFDPLAEDQ
;
A
#
# COMPACT_ATOMS: atom_id res chain seq x y z
N MET A 1 -6.34 12.47 94.09
CA MET A 1 -7.37 12.58 93.06
C MET A 1 -6.63 12.86 91.72
N THR A 2 -6.34 11.78 90.97
CA THR A 2 -5.46 11.81 89.82
C THR A 2 -6.36 11.57 88.57
N ARG A 3 -6.49 12.54 87.72
CA ARG A 3 -7.26 12.42 86.48
C ARG A 3 -6.37 11.83 85.38
N LEU A 4 -6.77 10.69 84.87
CA LEU A 4 -6.14 9.98 83.74
C LEU A 4 -6.73 10.55 82.44
N SER A 5 -5.90 11.19 81.60
CA SER A 5 -6.31 11.65 80.26
C SER A 5 -5.99 10.58 79.25
N VAL A 6 -6.97 10.02 78.63
CA VAL A 6 -6.85 9.07 77.47
C VAL A 6 -6.76 9.90 76.23
N ARG A 7 -5.60 9.79 75.50
CA ARG A 7 -5.41 10.34 74.15
C ARG A 7 -5.81 9.25 73.14
N VAL A 8 -6.90 9.54 72.41
CA VAL A 8 -7.30 8.74 71.23
C VAL A 8 -6.49 9.19 70.04
N LEU A 9 -5.63 8.29 69.53
CA LEU A 9 -4.96 8.48 68.23
C LEU A 9 -5.94 8.05 67.12
N GLY A 10 -6.42 9.03 66.38
CA GLY A 10 -7.18 8.76 65.14
C GLY A 10 -6.24 8.42 63.99
N VAL A 11 -6.31 7.22 63.52
CA VAL A 11 -5.63 6.80 62.29
C VAL A 11 -6.57 7.15 61.12
N ALA A 12 -6.24 8.17 60.33
CA ALA A 12 -6.92 8.50 59.10
C ALA A 12 -6.42 7.55 57.99
N ALA A 13 -7.21 6.56 57.62
CA ALA A 13 -6.94 5.73 56.45
C ALA A 13 -7.39 6.46 55.19
N SER A 14 -6.42 6.99 54.42
CA SER A 14 -6.69 7.59 53.09
C SER A 14 -6.93 6.48 52.09
N LEU A 15 -8.19 6.21 51.71
CA LEU A 15 -8.50 5.40 50.54
C LEU A 15 -8.14 6.20 49.28
N GLY A 16 -7.00 5.86 48.66
CA GLY A 16 -6.65 6.31 47.32
C GLY A 16 -7.53 5.59 46.29
N ILE A 17 -8.49 6.29 45.73
CA ILE A 17 -9.24 5.81 44.57
C ILE A 17 -8.31 5.96 43.37
N ALA A 18 -7.70 4.86 42.93
CA ALA A 18 -7.02 4.81 41.66
C ALA A 18 -8.08 4.88 40.53
N VAL A 19 -8.26 6.04 39.95
CA VAL A 19 -9.04 6.22 38.72
C VAL A 19 -8.22 5.58 37.61
N GLY A 20 -8.45 4.31 37.35
CA GLY A 20 -7.96 3.63 36.16
C GLY A 20 -8.55 4.32 34.93
N THR A 21 -7.70 5.02 34.15
CA THR A 21 -8.07 5.46 32.82
C THR A 21 -8.25 4.22 31.97
N ALA A 22 -9.49 3.71 31.91
CA ALA A 22 -9.86 2.74 30.92
C ALA A 22 -9.66 3.41 29.57
N ASN A 23 -8.61 3.02 28.82
CA ASN A 23 -8.50 3.27 27.40
C ASN A 23 -9.68 2.56 26.75
N LEU A 24 -10.79 3.27 26.59
CA LEU A 24 -11.88 2.86 25.72
C LEU A 24 -11.29 2.82 24.32
N ALA A 25 -10.84 1.62 23.90
CA ALA A 25 -10.61 1.35 22.50
C ALA A 25 -11.93 1.70 21.80
N ARG A 26 -11.95 2.88 21.14
CA ARG A 26 -13.12 3.36 20.41
C ARG A 26 -13.34 2.36 19.29
N ALA A 27 -14.39 1.56 19.38
CA ALA A 27 -14.80 0.69 18.29
C ALA A 27 -14.94 1.58 17.05
N GLN A 28 -14.10 1.32 16.06
CA GLN A 28 -14.16 2.06 14.79
C GLN A 28 -15.51 1.74 14.17
N THR A 29 -16.28 2.78 13.84
CA THR A 29 -17.53 2.58 13.11
C THR A 29 -17.21 2.10 11.69
N PRO A 30 -18.06 1.34 11.00
CA PRO A 30 -17.84 0.92 9.61
C PRO A 30 -17.47 2.09 8.68
N ASP A 31 -18.04 3.27 8.92
CA ASP A 31 -17.73 4.49 8.15
C ASP A 31 -16.30 4.99 8.41
N SER A 32 -15.79 4.91 9.62
CA SER A 32 -14.42 5.31 9.95
C SER A 32 -13.38 4.35 9.39
N GLU A 33 -13.70 3.06 9.33
CA GLU A 33 -12.85 2.04 8.72
C GLU A 33 -12.78 2.24 7.20
N LEU A 34 -13.92 2.44 6.54
CA LEU A 34 -13.97 2.74 5.12
C LEU A 34 -13.23 4.04 4.78
N ALA A 35 -13.36 5.08 5.61
CA ALA A 35 -12.62 6.33 5.43
C ALA A 35 -11.09 6.10 5.54
N ALA A 36 -10.65 5.26 6.49
CA ALA A 36 -9.23 4.91 6.64
C ALA A 36 -8.69 4.12 5.43
N LEU A 37 -9.49 3.20 4.89
CA LEU A 37 -9.13 2.45 3.68
C LEU A 37 -9.04 3.35 2.43
N ASN A 38 -9.98 4.28 2.28
CA ASN A 38 -9.92 5.26 1.19
C ASN A 38 -8.70 6.19 1.32
N ALA A 39 -8.38 6.62 2.54
CA ALA A 39 -7.18 7.44 2.80
C ALA A 39 -5.89 6.65 2.48
N LYS A 40 -5.83 5.38 2.86
CA LYS A 40 -4.71 4.50 2.53
C LYS A 40 -4.56 4.31 1.02
N ALA A 41 -5.66 4.07 0.30
CA ALA A 41 -5.65 3.92 -1.15
C ALA A 41 -5.21 5.22 -1.85
N SER A 42 -5.73 6.37 -1.42
CA SER A 42 -5.36 7.67 -1.97
C SER A 42 -3.89 8.04 -1.69
N ALA A 43 -3.32 7.60 -0.55
CA ALA A 43 -1.93 7.87 -0.21
C ALA A 43 -0.93 7.13 -1.10
N LEU A 44 -1.34 6.06 -1.80
CA LEU A 44 -0.50 5.34 -2.76
C LEU A 44 -0.30 6.13 -4.06
N ASP A 45 -1.36 6.77 -4.53
CA ASP A 45 -1.35 7.64 -5.71
C ASP A 45 -2.55 8.61 -5.63
N ALA A 46 -2.29 9.82 -5.14
CA ALA A 46 -3.34 10.82 -4.95
C ALA A 46 -3.85 11.43 -6.27
N GLU A 47 -3.08 11.33 -7.35
CA GLU A 47 -3.46 11.84 -8.67
C GLU A 47 -4.49 10.92 -9.33
N ASP A 48 -4.24 9.63 -9.34
CA ASP A 48 -5.05 8.66 -10.08
C ASP A 48 -6.16 8.01 -9.24
N TYR A 49 -6.04 7.98 -7.90
CA TYR A 49 -7.08 7.38 -7.04
C TYR A 49 -8.49 7.97 -7.19
N PRO A 50 -8.69 9.29 -7.42
CA PRO A 50 -10.01 9.86 -7.68
C PRO A 50 -10.78 9.23 -8.85
N PHE A 51 -10.08 8.62 -9.80
CA PHE A 51 -10.69 7.88 -10.92
C PHE A 51 -11.00 6.43 -10.55
N VAL A 52 -10.22 5.83 -9.65
CA VAL A 52 -10.42 4.46 -9.14
C VAL A 52 -11.64 4.38 -8.23
N GLN A 53 -11.75 5.30 -7.28
CA GLN A 53 -12.79 5.28 -6.26
C GLN A 53 -14.21 5.15 -6.83
N PRO A 54 -14.70 6.01 -7.75
CA PRO A 54 -16.08 5.98 -8.20
C PRO A 54 -16.42 4.76 -9.05
N VAL A 55 -15.45 4.04 -9.56
CA VAL A 55 -15.63 2.82 -10.37
C VAL A 55 -15.52 1.57 -9.48
N CYS A 56 -14.40 1.43 -8.77
CA CYS A 56 -14.09 0.20 -8.05
C CYS A 56 -14.84 0.08 -6.72
N THR A 57 -15.06 1.21 -6.00
CA THR A 57 -15.69 1.15 -4.67
C THR A 57 -17.22 1.18 -4.68
N ARG A 58 -17.84 1.13 -5.86
CA ARG A 58 -19.32 1.03 -5.98
C ARG A 58 -19.88 -0.28 -5.44
N CYS A 59 -19.12 -1.36 -5.52
CA CYS A 59 -19.58 -2.71 -5.19
C CYS A 59 -18.84 -3.32 -3.99
N HIS A 60 -17.63 -2.85 -3.67
CA HIS A 60 -16.83 -3.39 -2.57
C HIS A 60 -15.88 -2.32 -1.98
N SER A 61 -15.32 -2.60 -0.81
CA SER A 61 -14.37 -1.70 -0.16
C SER A 61 -12.99 -1.72 -0.85
N PRO A 62 -12.16 -0.68 -0.68
CA PRO A 62 -10.78 -0.65 -1.19
C PRO A 62 -9.92 -1.80 -0.70
N GLU A 63 -10.21 -2.41 0.45
CA GLU A 63 -9.49 -3.56 0.98
C GLU A 63 -9.35 -4.70 -0.04
N MET A 64 -10.37 -4.88 -0.90
CA MET A 64 -10.39 -5.93 -1.92
C MET A 64 -9.29 -5.78 -2.98
N PHE A 65 -8.73 -4.59 -3.16
CA PHE A 65 -7.65 -4.35 -4.13
C PHE A 65 -6.36 -3.76 -3.52
N LEU A 66 -6.30 -3.48 -2.22
CA LEU A 66 -5.10 -2.94 -1.56
C LEU A 66 -4.04 -4.04 -1.29
N HIS A 67 -3.71 -4.80 -2.30
CA HIS A 67 -2.65 -5.81 -2.31
C HIS A 67 -1.97 -5.84 -3.68
N SER A 68 -0.76 -6.36 -3.76
CA SER A 68 -0.02 -6.39 -5.01
C SER A 68 -0.27 -7.69 -5.79
N ARG A 69 -0.29 -7.58 -7.13
CA ARG A 69 -0.41 -8.67 -8.10
C ARG A 69 0.52 -8.43 -9.28
N THR A 70 0.69 -9.43 -10.14
CA THR A 70 1.29 -9.22 -11.47
C THR A 70 0.36 -8.34 -12.32
N TRP A 71 0.91 -7.69 -13.33
CA TRP A 71 0.07 -6.89 -14.24
C TRP A 71 -0.98 -7.73 -14.97
N SER A 72 -0.59 -8.91 -15.44
CA SER A 72 -1.54 -9.87 -16.05
C SER A 72 -2.66 -10.29 -15.09
N GLY A 73 -2.35 -10.46 -13.80
CA GLY A 73 -3.34 -10.70 -12.75
C GLY A 73 -4.35 -9.57 -12.60
N TRP A 74 -3.88 -8.31 -12.64
CA TRP A 74 -4.78 -7.14 -12.62
C TRP A 74 -5.64 -7.06 -13.88
N GLN A 75 -5.08 -7.29 -15.07
CA GLN A 75 -5.84 -7.31 -16.32
C GLN A 75 -6.97 -8.36 -16.29
N GLY A 76 -6.69 -9.55 -15.74
CA GLY A 76 -7.71 -10.58 -15.53
C GLY A 76 -8.85 -10.09 -14.63
N ILE A 77 -8.52 -9.39 -13.53
CA ILE A 77 -9.51 -8.80 -12.61
C ILE A 77 -10.33 -7.70 -13.31
N PHE A 78 -9.70 -6.79 -14.05
CA PHE A 78 -10.43 -5.73 -14.78
C PHE A 78 -11.42 -6.30 -15.79
N ASN A 79 -11.01 -7.33 -16.54
CA ASN A 79 -11.90 -8.04 -17.47
C ASN A 79 -13.09 -8.68 -16.72
N GLN A 80 -12.83 -9.31 -15.57
CA GLN A 80 -13.88 -9.91 -14.75
C GLN A 80 -14.84 -8.84 -14.18
N MET A 81 -14.30 -7.72 -13.64
CA MET A 81 -15.12 -6.63 -13.09
C MET A 81 -15.96 -5.96 -14.18
N SER A 82 -15.40 -5.78 -15.38
CA SER A 82 -16.16 -5.29 -16.54
C SER A 82 -17.31 -6.23 -16.90
N GLY A 83 -17.09 -7.54 -16.84
CA GLY A 83 -18.12 -8.56 -17.00
C GLY A 83 -19.23 -8.50 -15.94
N TYR A 84 -18.93 -8.02 -14.73
CA TYR A 84 -19.90 -7.77 -13.66
C TYR A 84 -20.54 -6.38 -13.72
N GLY A 85 -20.23 -5.58 -14.75
CA GLY A 85 -20.84 -4.28 -14.97
C GLY A 85 -20.04 -3.08 -14.44
N ALA A 86 -18.77 -3.25 -14.09
CA ALA A 86 -17.89 -2.12 -13.86
C ALA A 86 -17.68 -1.38 -15.19
N ALA A 87 -18.12 -0.14 -15.25
CA ALA A 87 -18.06 0.69 -16.45
C ALA A 87 -17.35 2.02 -16.16
N ALA A 88 -16.46 2.40 -17.04
CA ALA A 88 -15.73 3.65 -17.02
C ALA A 88 -15.51 4.16 -18.44
N SER A 89 -15.24 5.46 -18.60
CA SER A 89 -14.76 6.00 -19.88
C SER A 89 -13.33 5.51 -20.14
N GLN A 90 -12.85 5.64 -21.38
CA GLN A 90 -11.47 5.29 -21.70
C GLN A 90 -10.48 6.07 -20.83
N ASP A 91 -10.67 7.37 -20.67
CA ASP A 91 -9.86 8.23 -19.82
C ASP A 91 -9.83 7.73 -18.35
N GLN A 92 -10.98 7.34 -17.80
CA GLN A 92 -11.04 6.75 -16.46
C GLN A 92 -10.28 5.41 -16.38
N TRP A 93 -10.40 4.55 -17.40
CA TRP A 93 -9.66 3.30 -17.46
C TRP A 93 -8.15 3.54 -17.52
N ASP A 94 -7.69 4.54 -18.27
CA ASP A 94 -6.25 4.87 -18.36
C ASP A 94 -5.70 5.29 -16.99
N HIS A 95 -6.42 6.13 -16.25
CA HIS A 95 -6.07 6.48 -14.86
C HIS A 95 -6.13 5.28 -13.89
N ILE A 96 -7.16 4.43 -14.02
CA ILE A 96 -7.27 3.22 -13.21
C ILE A 96 -6.07 2.31 -13.46
N HIS A 97 -5.71 2.05 -14.72
CA HIS A 97 -4.56 1.23 -15.08
C HIS A 97 -3.26 1.82 -14.52
N LYS A 98 -3.06 3.13 -14.67
CA LYS A 98 -1.89 3.83 -14.14
C LYS A 98 -1.79 3.70 -12.62
N TYR A 99 -2.89 3.91 -11.88
CA TYR A 99 -2.94 3.71 -10.44
C TYR A 99 -2.48 2.29 -10.05
N PHE A 100 -3.04 1.26 -10.66
CA PHE A 100 -2.71 -0.13 -10.31
C PHE A 100 -1.29 -0.50 -10.71
N GLN A 101 -0.80 -0.07 -11.87
CA GLN A 101 0.58 -0.27 -12.30
C GLN A 101 1.57 0.40 -11.34
N HIS A 102 1.36 1.69 -11.06
CA HIS A 102 2.26 2.46 -10.19
C HIS A 102 2.25 2.01 -8.74
N SER A 103 1.09 1.58 -8.21
CA SER A 103 0.89 1.44 -6.78
C SER A 103 0.77 0.01 -6.31
N LEU A 104 0.30 -0.91 -7.15
CA LEU A 104 -0.15 -2.24 -6.71
C LEU A 104 0.38 -3.39 -7.59
N THR A 105 1.32 -3.13 -8.52
CA THR A 105 1.84 -4.18 -9.40
C THR A 105 3.23 -4.62 -8.97
N PHE A 106 3.44 -5.94 -8.86
CA PHE A 106 4.78 -6.53 -8.81
C PHE A 106 5.47 -6.37 -10.15
N ILE A 107 6.77 -6.14 -10.14
CA ILE A 107 7.57 -6.10 -11.35
C ILE A 107 8.76 -7.06 -11.24
N ASP A 108 8.84 -8.00 -12.16
CA ASP A 108 10.03 -8.83 -12.36
C ASP A 108 11.02 -8.07 -13.24
N VAL A 109 12.02 -7.48 -12.62
CA VAL A 109 13.00 -6.61 -13.27
C VAL A 109 13.78 -7.36 -14.38
N ASN A 110 13.95 -8.68 -14.21
CA ASN A 110 14.72 -9.50 -15.13
C ASN A 110 13.90 -10.03 -16.33
N HIS A 111 12.54 -9.94 -16.29
CA HIS A 111 11.68 -10.47 -17.34
C HIS A 111 10.69 -9.44 -17.90
N ALA A 112 10.36 -8.39 -17.15
CA ALA A 112 9.42 -7.35 -17.59
C ALA A 112 9.84 -6.71 -18.92
N GLY A 113 8.86 -6.37 -19.78
CA GLY A 113 9.08 -5.64 -21.01
C GLY A 113 9.41 -4.15 -20.76
N GLU A 114 9.86 -3.46 -21.79
CA GLU A 114 10.23 -2.03 -21.72
C GLU A 114 9.04 -1.18 -21.26
N ASP A 115 7.85 -1.43 -21.81
CA ASP A 115 6.61 -0.71 -21.46
C ASP A 115 6.24 -0.92 -19.99
N GLU A 116 6.37 -2.14 -19.48
CA GLU A 116 6.07 -2.48 -18.10
C GLU A 116 7.09 -1.84 -17.14
N LEU A 117 8.38 -1.87 -17.50
CA LEU A 117 9.43 -1.18 -16.76
C LEU A 117 9.16 0.33 -16.71
N SER A 118 8.80 0.94 -17.84
CA SER A 118 8.47 2.37 -17.90
C SER A 118 7.26 2.70 -17.02
N ALA A 119 6.18 1.92 -17.13
CA ALA A 119 4.94 2.17 -16.39
C ALA A 119 5.11 2.01 -14.87
N ILE A 120 5.83 0.98 -14.41
CA ILE A 120 5.90 0.64 -12.97
C ILE A 120 7.05 1.38 -12.28
N LEU A 121 8.22 1.48 -12.91
CA LEU A 121 9.37 2.20 -12.36
C LEU A 121 9.25 3.72 -12.55
N GLY A 122 8.40 4.19 -13.46
CA GLY A 122 8.30 5.60 -13.82
C GLY A 122 9.53 6.11 -14.57
N VAL A 123 10.20 5.24 -15.33
CA VAL A 123 11.39 5.60 -16.13
C VAL A 123 10.99 5.91 -17.57
N ASP A 124 11.81 6.70 -18.25
CA ASP A 124 11.64 6.93 -19.68
C ASP A 124 12.03 5.69 -20.52
N GLU A 125 11.59 5.67 -21.77
CA GLU A 125 11.85 4.58 -22.73
C GLU A 125 13.34 4.24 -22.85
N LYS A 126 14.18 5.25 -22.89
CA LYS A 126 15.65 5.08 -22.99
C LYS A 126 16.21 4.35 -21.77
N THR A 127 15.73 4.66 -20.58
CA THR A 127 16.14 4.02 -19.34
C THR A 127 15.60 2.60 -19.28
N ALA A 128 14.35 2.35 -19.72
CA ALA A 128 13.77 1.01 -19.79
C ALA A 128 14.60 0.11 -20.75
N ILE A 129 14.95 0.61 -21.93
CA ILE A 129 15.85 -0.08 -22.88
C ILE A 129 17.20 -0.39 -22.23
N ALA A 130 17.78 0.55 -21.49
CA ALA A 130 19.06 0.33 -20.82
C ALA A 130 18.98 -0.75 -19.74
N ILE A 131 17.86 -0.85 -19.01
CA ILE A 131 17.60 -1.95 -18.06
C ILE A 131 17.55 -3.29 -18.81
N VAL A 132 16.76 -3.36 -19.89
CA VAL A 132 16.64 -4.57 -20.72
C VAL A 132 17.99 -5.02 -21.29
N GLN A 133 18.77 -4.09 -21.83
CA GLN A 133 20.09 -4.41 -22.35
C GLN A 133 21.05 -4.89 -21.26
N ARG A 134 21.08 -4.21 -20.10
CA ARG A 134 21.98 -4.59 -19.01
C ARG A 134 21.72 -5.99 -18.49
N ARG A 135 20.45 -6.39 -18.32
CA ARG A 135 20.10 -7.73 -17.78
C ARG A 135 20.50 -8.89 -18.68
N THR A 136 20.77 -8.64 -19.98
CA THR A 136 21.26 -9.70 -20.88
C THR A 136 22.69 -10.13 -20.54
N ASP A 137 23.50 -9.18 -20.06
CA ASP A 137 24.88 -9.43 -19.68
C ASP A 137 25.03 -9.68 -18.18
N HIS A 138 24.17 -9.06 -17.39
CA HIS A 138 24.23 -9.10 -15.93
C HIS A 138 22.85 -8.99 -15.30
N ARG A 139 22.31 -10.11 -14.84
CA ARG A 139 21.02 -10.16 -14.13
C ARG A 139 21.02 -9.24 -12.91
N PHE A 140 19.93 -8.55 -12.71
CA PHE A 140 19.72 -7.82 -11.47
C PHE A 140 19.41 -8.79 -10.33
N THR A 141 20.04 -8.60 -9.18
CA THR A 141 19.84 -9.43 -7.98
C THR A 141 19.35 -8.63 -6.79
N THR A 142 19.48 -7.31 -6.84
CA THR A 142 19.12 -6.40 -5.75
C THR A 142 18.56 -5.08 -6.29
N ALA A 143 17.83 -4.36 -5.44
CA ALA A 143 17.40 -2.98 -5.73
C ALA A 143 18.59 -2.06 -6.03
N THR A 144 19.71 -2.23 -5.33
CA THR A 144 20.94 -1.45 -5.56
C THR A 144 21.54 -1.68 -6.95
N ASP A 145 21.44 -2.91 -7.49
CA ASP A 145 21.86 -3.19 -8.86
C ASP A 145 21.03 -2.38 -9.86
N LEU A 146 19.72 -2.32 -9.65
CA LEU A 146 18.79 -1.55 -10.47
C LEU A 146 19.07 -0.04 -10.37
N GLU A 147 19.30 0.48 -9.17
CA GLU A 147 19.66 1.89 -8.93
C GLU A 147 20.96 2.33 -9.62
N SER A 148 21.83 1.39 -9.96
CA SER A 148 23.06 1.67 -10.67
C SER A 148 22.87 1.98 -12.16
N VAL A 149 21.67 1.76 -12.72
CA VAL A 149 21.33 2.11 -14.10
C VAL A 149 21.08 3.62 -14.20
N PRO A 150 21.78 4.34 -15.10
CA PRO A 150 21.54 5.76 -15.30
C PRO A 150 20.08 6.05 -15.70
N GLY A 151 19.45 7.00 -15.02
CA GLY A 151 18.05 7.38 -15.24
C GLY A 151 17.05 6.70 -14.29
N VAL A 152 17.47 5.70 -13.54
CA VAL A 152 16.63 5.10 -12.48
C VAL A 152 16.63 6.01 -11.25
N ASP A 153 15.44 6.38 -10.79
CA ASP A 153 15.25 7.18 -9.58
C ASP A 153 15.31 6.29 -8.34
N LYS A 154 16.26 6.57 -7.46
CA LYS A 154 16.49 5.79 -6.23
C LYS A 154 15.32 5.87 -5.26
N GLY A 155 14.72 7.04 -5.11
CA GLY A 155 13.57 7.22 -4.23
C GLY A 155 12.37 6.41 -4.71
N ARG A 156 12.19 6.31 -6.03
CA ARG A 156 11.15 5.44 -6.62
C ARG A 156 11.46 3.97 -6.35
N VAL A 157 12.69 3.51 -6.54
CA VAL A 157 13.10 2.13 -6.27
C VAL A 157 12.87 1.77 -4.80
N GLU A 158 13.26 2.64 -3.87
CA GLU A 158 13.01 2.46 -2.44
C GLU A 158 11.51 2.38 -2.13
N ALA A 159 10.70 3.25 -2.72
CA ALA A 159 9.24 3.28 -2.50
C ALA A 159 8.54 2.00 -2.96
N ILE A 160 9.03 1.37 -4.03
CA ILE A 160 8.43 0.15 -4.58
C ILE A 160 9.21 -1.13 -4.22
N ALA A 161 10.26 -1.04 -3.40
CA ALA A 161 11.12 -2.17 -3.05
C ALA A 161 10.36 -3.48 -2.67
N PRO A 162 9.24 -3.42 -1.91
CA PRO A 162 8.46 -4.63 -1.61
C PRO A 162 7.76 -5.27 -2.82
N ARG A 163 7.73 -4.59 -3.96
CA ARG A 163 7.09 -5.05 -5.21
C ARG A 163 8.11 -5.38 -6.31
N LEU A 164 9.40 -5.16 -6.05
CA LEU A 164 10.47 -5.58 -6.96
C LEU A 164 10.75 -7.06 -6.79
N LEU A 165 10.72 -7.77 -7.90
CA LEU A 165 11.09 -9.17 -7.99
C LEU A 165 12.35 -9.29 -8.83
N PHE A 166 13.29 -10.08 -8.36
CA PHE A 166 14.53 -10.41 -9.06
C PHE A 166 14.57 -11.88 -9.51
N ASP A 167 13.67 -12.68 -8.98
CA ASP A 167 13.37 -14.04 -9.41
C ASP A 167 11.87 -14.14 -9.74
N PRO A 168 11.50 -14.94 -10.77
CA PRO A 168 10.10 -15.08 -11.15
C PRO A 168 9.27 -15.65 -10.00
N LEU A 169 8.01 -15.18 -9.90
CA LEU A 169 7.05 -15.79 -8.96
C LEU A 169 6.86 -17.25 -9.31
N ALA A 170 6.73 -18.11 -8.30
CA ALA A 170 6.57 -19.55 -8.46
C ALA A 170 5.30 -19.95 -9.26
N GLU A 171 4.37 -19.03 -9.44
CA GLU A 171 3.10 -19.23 -10.18
C GLU A 171 3.27 -19.10 -11.71
N ASP A 172 4.41 -18.57 -12.18
CA ASP A 172 4.67 -18.31 -13.61
C ASP A 172 5.53 -19.40 -14.27
N GLN A 173 5.75 -20.57 -13.60
CA GLN A 173 6.52 -21.72 -14.12
C GLN A 173 5.64 -22.85 -14.60
#